data_2b36aae81919ecc5013bcfeff88ff3c4
#
_entry.id   2b36aae81919ecc5013bcfeff88ff3c4
#
_cell.length_a   1.000
_cell.length_b   1.000
_cell.length_c   1.000
_cell.angle_alpha   90.00
_cell.angle_beta   90.00
_cell.angle_gamma   90.00
#
_symmetry.space_group_name_H-M   'P 1'
#
loop_
_entity.id
_entity.type
_entity.pdbx_description
1 polymer ?
#
loop_
_entity_poly.entity_id
_entity_poly.type
_entity_poly.pdbx_seq_one_letter_code
_entity_poly.pdbx_strand_id
1 'polypeptide(L)'
;LRLKGKAGDDNAWFTEWAREARKVEDAGRAHIAAGRRRTGAQYLFRAANYYHVGERFLQPKEAGLADYKRGVNCFRDAAQMIQRPKIEQVEIPYEGASLPAILIHAENTGQKGPAPAMVFFDGFDVTKEIQYFKGVPDLAARGIATIWCNSGTEAIISGAGVS
;
A
#
# COMPACT_ATOMS: atom_id res chain seq x y z
N LEU A 1 15.74 10.17 10.36
CA LEU A 1 15.45 9.17 11.41
C LEU A 1 16.50 9.27 12.53
N ARG A 2 16.07 9.19 13.78
CA ARG A 2 16.94 9.29 14.97
C ARG A 2 17.33 7.89 15.48
N LEU A 3 17.92 7.07 14.58
CA LEU A 3 18.26 5.68 14.85
C LEU A 3 19.75 5.44 15.16
N LYS A 4 20.58 6.48 15.18
CA LYS A 4 22.00 6.34 15.50
C LYS A 4 22.18 5.78 16.92
N GLY A 5 22.92 4.68 17.03
CA GLY A 5 23.15 3.99 18.32
C GLY A 5 22.00 3.11 18.80
N LYS A 6 20.98 2.86 17.96
CA LYS A 6 19.81 2.04 18.29
C LYS A 6 19.68 0.82 17.35
N ALA A 7 20.81 0.25 16.95
CA ALA A 7 20.80 -0.96 16.14
C ALA A 7 20.15 -2.12 16.91
N GLY A 8 19.19 -2.80 16.27
CA GLY A 8 18.43 -3.89 16.88
C GLY A 8 17.31 -3.49 17.84
N ASP A 9 17.01 -2.19 17.98
CA ASP A 9 15.87 -1.70 18.75
C ASP A 9 14.64 -1.52 17.82
N ASP A 10 13.81 -2.56 17.75
CA ASP A 10 12.63 -2.59 16.87
C ASP A 10 11.57 -1.57 17.30
N ASN A 11 11.46 -1.27 18.59
CA ASN A 11 10.55 -0.23 19.10
C ASN A 11 11.02 1.18 18.69
N ALA A 12 12.33 1.43 18.75
CA ALA A 12 12.88 2.69 18.26
C ALA A 12 12.71 2.82 16.74
N TRP A 13 12.89 1.73 16.00
CA TRP A 13 12.61 1.66 14.57
C TRP A 13 11.17 2.06 14.28
N PHE A 14 10.21 1.38 14.89
CA PHE A 14 8.78 1.66 14.74
C PHE A 14 8.44 3.12 15.07
N THR A 15 8.88 3.60 16.24
CA THR A 15 8.58 4.96 16.71
C THR A 15 9.06 6.03 15.73
N GLU A 16 10.28 5.89 15.23
CA GLU A 16 10.87 6.87 14.32
C GLU A 16 10.21 6.85 12.94
N TRP A 17 9.92 5.66 12.39
CA TRP A 17 9.22 5.55 11.11
C TRP A 17 7.78 6.05 11.21
N ALA A 18 7.05 5.69 12.26
CA ALA A 18 5.70 6.19 12.48
C ALA A 18 5.65 7.71 12.63
N ARG A 19 6.64 8.30 13.32
CA ARG A 19 6.78 9.76 13.44
C ARG A 19 7.00 10.43 12.07
N GLU A 20 7.90 9.89 11.25
CA GLU A 20 8.14 10.42 9.90
C GLU A 20 6.93 10.19 8.98
N ALA A 21 6.26 9.03 9.08
CA ALA A 21 5.05 8.76 8.34
C ALA A 21 3.96 9.80 8.60
N ARG A 22 3.71 10.13 9.88
CA ARG A 22 2.73 11.18 10.27
C ARG A 22 3.06 12.53 9.68
N LYS A 23 4.34 12.96 9.73
CA LYS A 23 4.75 14.23 9.13
C LYS A 23 4.47 14.29 7.62
N VAL A 24 4.75 13.19 6.93
CA VAL A 24 4.53 13.10 5.48
C VAL A 24 3.04 13.04 5.18
N GLU A 25 2.24 12.33 5.99
CA GLU A 25 0.78 12.30 5.88
C GLU A 25 0.20 13.71 6.07
N ASP A 26 0.58 14.41 7.13
CA ASP A 26 0.08 15.76 7.44
C ASP A 26 0.39 16.74 6.29
N ALA A 27 1.61 16.69 5.75
CA ALA A 27 1.99 17.48 4.59
C ALA A 27 1.12 17.13 3.36
N GLY A 28 0.86 15.85 3.13
CA GLY A 28 -0.01 15.39 2.05
C GLY A 28 -1.43 15.94 2.19
N ARG A 29 -2.00 15.83 3.37
CA ARG A 29 -3.36 16.35 3.66
C ARG A 29 -3.43 17.87 3.52
N ALA A 30 -2.39 18.60 3.92
CA ALA A 30 -2.28 20.04 3.71
C ALA A 30 -2.24 20.41 2.21
N HIS A 31 -1.53 19.63 1.38
CA HIS A 31 -1.56 19.82 -0.07
C HIS A 31 -2.94 19.57 -0.66
N ILE A 32 -3.64 18.54 -0.20
CA ILE A 32 -5.01 18.23 -0.65
C ILE A 32 -5.95 19.38 -0.29
N ALA A 33 -5.91 19.85 0.96
CA ALA A 33 -6.74 20.97 1.42
C ALA A 33 -6.49 22.27 0.61
N ALA A 34 -5.26 22.44 0.12
CA ALA A 34 -4.87 23.54 -0.75
C ALA A 34 -5.17 23.30 -2.25
N GLY A 35 -5.97 22.26 -2.60
CA GLY A 35 -6.35 21.92 -3.98
C GLY A 35 -5.27 21.19 -4.79
N ARG A 36 -4.08 20.96 -4.25
CA ARG A 36 -2.96 20.30 -4.92
C ARG A 36 -3.08 18.76 -4.79
N ARG A 37 -4.17 18.20 -5.33
CA ARG A 37 -4.53 16.78 -5.15
C ARG A 37 -3.43 15.80 -5.57
N ARG A 38 -2.80 16.00 -6.75
CA ARG A 38 -1.75 15.11 -7.26
C ARG A 38 -0.52 15.11 -6.34
N THR A 39 -0.09 16.28 -5.90
CA THR A 39 1.02 16.42 -4.94
C THR A 39 0.66 15.73 -3.62
N GLY A 40 -0.54 15.98 -3.10
CA GLY A 40 -1.02 15.34 -1.87
C GLY A 40 -1.05 13.82 -1.98
N ALA A 41 -1.53 13.26 -3.10
CA ALA A 41 -1.54 11.82 -3.34
C ALA A 41 -0.12 11.22 -3.28
N GLN A 42 0.89 11.88 -3.86
CA GLN A 42 2.28 11.43 -3.79
C GLN A 42 2.83 11.40 -2.36
N TYR A 43 2.46 12.39 -1.54
CA TYR A 43 2.79 12.40 -0.12
C TYR A 43 2.10 11.26 0.63
N LEU A 44 0.81 11.02 0.37
CA LEU A 44 0.07 9.94 1.02
C LEU A 44 0.61 8.55 0.64
N PHE A 45 0.97 8.31 -0.62
CA PHE A 45 1.67 7.08 -1.01
C PHE A 45 2.97 6.89 -0.23
N ARG A 46 3.76 7.94 -0.09
CA ARG A 46 5.01 7.90 0.69
C ARG A 46 4.73 7.61 2.17
N ALA A 47 3.71 8.24 2.74
CA ALA A 47 3.31 8.00 4.12
C ALA A 47 2.87 6.54 4.32
N ALA A 48 2.09 5.98 3.41
CA ALA A 48 1.70 4.58 3.41
C ALA A 48 2.91 3.65 3.49
N ASN A 49 3.90 3.87 2.62
CA ASN A 49 5.14 3.08 2.64
C ASN A 49 5.90 3.22 3.98
N TYR A 50 5.96 4.42 4.56
CA TYR A 50 6.66 4.64 5.83
C TYR A 50 5.98 3.94 7.01
N TYR A 51 4.64 3.92 7.05
CA TYR A 51 3.90 3.17 8.06
C TYR A 51 4.19 1.67 7.96
N HIS A 52 4.15 1.10 6.77
CA HIS A 52 4.44 -0.32 6.55
C HIS A 52 5.90 -0.70 6.87
N VAL A 53 6.86 0.14 6.50
CA VAL A 53 8.27 -0.08 6.85
C VAL A 53 8.47 -0.01 8.37
N GLY A 54 7.75 0.88 9.04
CA GLY A 54 7.85 1.07 10.49
C GLY A 54 7.41 -0.15 11.28
N GLU A 55 6.27 -0.75 10.91
CA GLU A 55 5.68 -1.86 11.67
C GLU A 55 6.35 -3.23 11.40
N ARG A 56 7.21 -3.31 10.38
CA ARG A 56 7.77 -4.56 9.85
C ARG A 56 8.39 -5.47 10.92
N PHE A 57 9.17 -4.92 11.83
CA PHE A 57 9.90 -5.66 12.86
C PHE A 57 9.21 -5.65 14.22
N LEU A 58 8.14 -4.86 14.37
CA LEU A 58 7.45 -4.70 15.65
C LEU A 58 6.81 -6.02 16.13
N GLN A 59 7.01 -6.32 17.40
CA GLN A 59 6.36 -7.44 18.09
C GLN A 59 5.87 -6.96 19.47
N PRO A 60 4.68 -7.34 19.90
CA PRO A 60 3.67 -8.06 19.11
C PRO A 60 3.06 -7.16 18.01
N LYS A 61 2.58 -7.76 16.94
CA LYS A 61 2.04 -7.03 15.76
C LYS A 61 0.88 -6.10 16.11
N GLU A 62 0.08 -6.45 17.10
CA GLU A 62 -1.06 -5.67 17.56
C GLU A 62 -0.67 -4.24 17.98
N ALA A 63 0.54 -4.06 18.51
CA ALA A 63 1.05 -2.74 18.91
C ALA A 63 1.19 -1.77 17.70
N GLY A 64 1.41 -2.28 16.51
CA GLY A 64 1.52 -1.50 15.27
C GLY A 64 0.22 -1.37 14.46
N LEU A 65 -0.85 -2.07 14.85
CA LEU A 65 -2.08 -2.20 14.04
C LEU A 65 -2.73 -0.86 13.68
N ALA A 66 -2.69 0.11 14.59
CA ALA A 66 -3.27 1.43 14.34
C ALA A 66 -2.51 2.19 13.22
N ASP A 67 -1.18 2.16 13.26
CA ASP A 67 -0.34 2.80 12.25
C ASP A 67 -0.36 2.01 10.93
N TYR A 68 -0.45 0.69 10.97
CA TYR A 68 -0.71 -0.13 9.79
C TYR A 68 -2.00 0.30 9.07
N LYS A 69 -3.12 0.39 9.80
CA LYS A 69 -4.41 0.85 9.25
C LYS A 69 -4.33 2.27 8.68
N ARG A 70 -3.56 3.17 9.31
CA ARG A 70 -3.29 4.50 8.74
C ARG A 70 -2.56 4.42 7.41
N GLY A 71 -1.56 3.53 7.29
CA GLY A 71 -0.85 3.28 6.04
C GLY A 71 -1.77 2.82 4.93
N VAL A 72 -2.63 1.83 5.21
CA VAL A 72 -3.65 1.35 4.26
C VAL A 72 -4.59 2.47 3.83
N ASN A 73 -5.06 3.30 4.78
CA ASN A 73 -5.94 4.44 4.47
C ASN A 73 -5.23 5.50 3.62
N CYS A 74 -3.98 5.83 3.92
CA CYS A 74 -3.18 6.74 3.10
C CYS A 74 -3.05 6.24 1.66
N PHE A 75 -2.77 4.95 1.48
CA PHE A 75 -2.71 4.35 0.14
C PHE A 75 -4.05 4.45 -0.59
N ARG A 76 -5.15 4.09 0.09
CA ARG A 76 -6.52 4.15 -0.48
C ARG A 76 -6.89 5.57 -0.90
N ASP A 77 -6.67 6.55 -0.04
CA ASP A 77 -6.96 7.95 -0.32
C ASP A 77 -6.13 8.45 -1.52
N ALA A 78 -4.86 8.11 -1.57
CA ALA A 78 -3.97 8.46 -2.69
C ALA A 78 -4.44 7.83 -4.01
N ALA A 79 -4.79 6.54 -3.99
CA ALA A 79 -5.27 5.80 -5.16
C ALA A 79 -6.52 6.43 -5.78
N GLN A 80 -7.44 6.92 -4.96
CA GLN A 80 -8.65 7.62 -5.42
C GLN A 80 -8.38 9.00 -6.05
N MET A 81 -7.22 9.59 -5.78
CA MET A 81 -6.87 10.92 -6.29
C MET A 81 -6.10 10.88 -7.60
N ILE A 82 -5.50 9.75 -7.95
CA ILE A 82 -4.81 9.60 -9.23
C ILE A 82 -5.73 8.94 -10.24
N GLN A 83 -5.62 9.42 -11.50
CA GLN A 83 -6.42 8.90 -12.61
C GLN A 83 -5.61 7.97 -13.50
N ARG A 84 -4.29 8.07 -13.45
CA ARG A 84 -3.36 7.28 -14.26
C ARG A 84 -2.13 6.88 -13.44
N PRO A 85 -1.88 5.55 -13.33
CA PRO A 85 -2.79 4.48 -13.72
C PRO A 85 -4.06 4.46 -12.85
N LYS A 86 -5.18 3.94 -13.35
CA LYS A 86 -6.38 3.70 -12.54
C LYS A 86 -6.09 2.55 -11.58
N ILE A 87 -6.34 2.78 -10.30
CA ILE A 87 -6.14 1.82 -9.21
C ILE A 87 -7.49 1.49 -8.59
N GLU A 88 -7.85 0.23 -8.55
CA GLU A 88 -9.09 -0.26 -7.95
C GLU A 88 -8.79 -1.25 -6.83
N GLN A 89 -9.53 -1.15 -5.73
CA GLN A 89 -9.60 -2.20 -4.74
C GLN A 89 -10.67 -3.18 -5.19
N VAL A 90 -10.32 -4.45 -5.28
CA VAL A 90 -11.21 -5.52 -5.73
C VAL A 90 -11.21 -6.65 -4.72
N GLU A 91 -12.30 -7.40 -4.71
CA GLU A 91 -12.48 -8.59 -3.89
C GLU A 91 -12.48 -9.81 -4.81
N ILE A 92 -11.58 -10.75 -4.55
CA ILE A 92 -11.47 -11.99 -5.31
C ILE A 92 -12.18 -13.09 -4.52
N PRO A 93 -13.28 -13.69 -5.04
CA PRO A 93 -13.93 -14.81 -4.38
C PRO A 93 -12.99 -16.03 -4.31
N TYR A 94 -12.86 -16.60 -3.12
CA TYR A 94 -12.03 -17.78 -2.90
C TYR A 94 -12.60 -18.64 -1.75
N GLU A 95 -12.95 -19.87 -2.02
CA GLU A 95 -13.40 -20.88 -1.03
C GLU A 95 -14.45 -20.39 -0.02
N GLY A 96 -15.46 -19.63 -0.51
CA GLY A 96 -16.52 -19.07 0.34
C GLY A 96 -16.13 -17.80 1.11
N ALA A 97 -14.89 -17.35 0.96
CA ALA A 97 -14.38 -16.09 1.49
C ALA A 97 -14.09 -15.11 0.36
N SER A 98 -13.51 -13.96 0.71
CA SER A 98 -13.10 -12.93 -0.23
C SER A 98 -11.66 -12.49 0.09
N LEU A 99 -10.82 -12.43 -0.94
CA LEU A 99 -9.45 -11.96 -0.83
C LEU A 99 -9.35 -10.53 -1.32
N PRO A 100 -9.01 -9.56 -0.46
CA PRO A 100 -8.82 -8.19 -0.89
C PRO A 100 -7.58 -8.07 -1.80
N ALA A 101 -7.76 -7.45 -2.96
CA ALA A 101 -6.71 -7.25 -3.94
C ALA A 101 -6.68 -5.82 -4.46
N ILE A 102 -5.60 -5.45 -5.11
CA ILE A 102 -5.45 -4.19 -5.83
C ILE A 102 -5.28 -4.50 -7.31
N LEU A 103 -6.19 -3.99 -8.12
CA LEU A 103 -6.11 -4.02 -9.58
C LEU A 103 -5.59 -2.69 -10.09
N ILE A 104 -4.53 -2.71 -10.87
CA ILE A 104 -3.99 -1.55 -11.56
C ILE A 104 -4.16 -1.76 -13.05
N HIS A 105 -4.92 -0.84 -13.67
CA HIS A 105 -5.28 -0.93 -15.07
C HIS A 105 -4.10 -0.59 -15.98
N ALA A 106 -4.02 -1.31 -17.09
CA ALA A 106 -3.10 -0.97 -18.17
C ALA A 106 -3.43 0.40 -18.77
N GLU A 107 -2.39 1.16 -19.12
CA GLU A 107 -2.49 2.41 -19.85
C GLU A 107 -2.05 2.23 -21.30
N ASN A 108 -2.43 3.17 -22.18
CA ASN A 108 -1.91 3.29 -23.56
C ASN A 108 -2.02 1.99 -24.36
N THR A 109 -3.09 1.25 -24.16
CA THR A 109 -3.21 -0.08 -24.75
C THR A 109 -3.33 -0.06 -26.26
N GLY A 110 -3.50 1.01 -26.97
CA GLY A 110 -3.53 1.10 -28.43
C GLY A 110 -4.00 -0.16 -29.19
N GLN A 111 -4.13 -1.27 -28.47
CA GLN A 111 -4.51 -2.59 -28.92
C GLN A 111 -6.03 -2.76 -28.89
N LYS A 112 -6.55 -3.37 -29.94
CA LYS A 112 -7.94 -3.83 -29.95
C LYS A 112 -8.00 -5.14 -29.15
N GLY A 113 -8.59 -5.11 -27.97
CA GLY A 113 -8.78 -6.30 -27.15
C GLY A 113 -8.37 -6.11 -25.68
N PRO A 114 -8.50 -7.16 -24.85
CA PRO A 114 -8.12 -7.10 -23.46
C PRO A 114 -6.60 -6.91 -23.31
N ALA A 115 -6.19 -6.07 -22.36
CA ALA A 115 -4.79 -5.88 -22.04
C ALA A 115 -4.20 -7.15 -21.42
N PRO A 116 -2.91 -7.45 -21.67
CA PRO A 116 -2.22 -8.48 -20.91
C PRO A 116 -2.23 -8.13 -19.44
N ALA A 117 -2.34 -9.14 -18.58
CA ALA A 117 -2.37 -8.95 -17.14
C ALA A 117 -1.32 -9.83 -16.44
N MET A 118 -0.74 -9.30 -15.38
CA MET A 118 0.21 -10.00 -14.52
C MET A 118 -0.39 -10.12 -13.12
N VAL A 119 -0.39 -11.33 -12.59
CA VAL A 119 -0.84 -11.63 -11.21
C VAL A 119 0.38 -11.76 -10.33
N PHE A 120 0.37 -11.07 -9.20
CA PHE A 120 1.44 -11.13 -8.21
C PHE A 120 0.90 -11.65 -6.88
N PHE A 121 1.63 -12.59 -6.32
CA PHE A 121 1.44 -13.07 -4.95
C PHE A 121 2.61 -12.59 -4.11
N ASP A 122 2.29 -12.01 -2.96
CA ASP A 122 3.29 -11.46 -2.07
C ASP A 122 4.01 -12.52 -1.25
N GLY A 123 5.23 -12.19 -0.83
CA GLY A 123 5.91 -12.92 0.21
C GLY A 123 5.32 -12.61 1.60
N PHE A 124 5.76 -13.36 2.60
CA PHE A 124 5.27 -13.32 3.98
C PHE A 124 5.31 -11.93 4.65
N ASP A 125 6.23 -11.07 4.23
CA ASP A 125 6.54 -9.80 4.89
C ASP A 125 6.22 -8.56 4.03
N VAL A 126 5.42 -8.73 2.98
CA VAL A 126 5.12 -7.66 2.03
C VAL A 126 3.60 -7.54 1.85
N THR A 127 3.09 -6.33 2.01
CA THR A 127 1.69 -6.03 1.77
C THR A 127 1.44 -5.66 0.31
N LYS A 128 0.21 -5.84 -0.17
CA LYS A 128 -0.19 -5.45 -1.53
C LYS A 128 0.06 -3.97 -1.83
N GLU A 129 -0.03 -3.10 -0.81
CA GLU A 129 0.22 -1.66 -0.94
C GLU A 129 1.70 -1.36 -1.23
N ILE A 130 2.63 -2.10 -0.61
CA ILE A 130 4.08 -1.92 -0.84
C ILE A 130 4.48 -2.32 -2.26
N GLN A 131 3.82 -3.31 -2.84
CA GLN A 131 4.12 -3.77 -4.20
C GLN A 131 3.95 -2.66 -5.24
N TYR A 132 3.01 -1.73 -5.03
CA TYR A 132 2.84 -0.57 -5.90
C TYR A 132 4.16 0.17 -6.17
N PHE A 133 5.06 0.22 -5.19
CA PHE A 133 6.34 0.92 -5.31
C PHE A 133 7.44 0.11 -6.01
N LYS A 134 7.16 -1.14 -6.39
CA LYS A 134 8.12 -2.02 -7.06
C LYS A 134 7.99 -2.03 -8.59
N GLY A 135 7.68 -0.88 -9.21
CA GLY A 135 7.65 -0.73 -10.67
C GLY A 135 6.29 -0.99 -11.31
N VAL A 136 5.23 -1.12 -10.54
CA VAL A 136 3.86 -1.35 -11.06
C VAL A 136 3.38 -0.22 -11.98
N PRO A 137 3.59 1.07 -11.66
CA PRO A 137 3.23 2.15 -12.59
C PRO A 137 3.93 2.04 -13.95
N ASP A 138 5.16 1.51 -13.98
CA ASP A 138 5.90 1.31 -15.23
C ASP A 138 5.30 0.18 -16.09
N LEU A 139 4.77 -0.88 -15.46
CA LEU A 139 4.04 -1.94 -16.15
C LEU A 139 2.74 -1.39 -16.74
N ALA A 140 1.98 -0.65 -15.95
CA ALA A 140 0.75 0.00 -16.41
C ALA A 140 1.00 0.91 -17.62
N ALA A 141 2.04 1.75 -17.56
CA ALA A 141 2.43 2.64 -18.67
C ALA A 141 2.83 1.88 -19.95
N ARG A 142 3.26 0.62 -19.82
CA ARG A 142 3.60 -0.28 -20.94
C ARG A 142 2.42 -1.11 -21.43
N GLY A 143 1.22 -0.85 -20.93
CA GLY A 143 0.01 -1.53 -21.36
C GLY A 143 -0.23 -2.88 -20.69
N ILE A 144 0.36 -3.14 -19.53
CA ILE A 144 0.20 -4.37 -18.75
C ILE A 144 -0.61 -4.06 -17.49
N ALA A 145 -1.78 -4.69 -17.35
CA ALA A 145 -2.53 -4.63 -16.11
C ALA A 145 -1.85 -5.49 -15.02
N THR A 146 -2.02 -5.13 -13.75
CA THR A 146 -1.48 -5.93 -12.64
C THR A 146 -2.54 -6.14 -11.58
N ILE A 147 -2.58 -7.32 -10.99
CA ILE A 147 -3.40 -7.63 -9.83
C ILE A 147 -2.53 -8.18 -8.71
N TRP A 148 -2.76 -7.67 -7.50
CA TRP A 148 -1.97 -7.92 -6.31
C TRP A 148 -2.87 -8.41 -5.20
N CYS A 149 -2.64 -9.63 -4.75
CA CYS A 149 -3.36 -10.24 -3.63
C CYS A 149 -2.42 -10.37 -2.43
N ASN A 150 -2.97 -10.25 -1.23
CA ASN A 150 -2.22 -10.64 -0.04
C ASN A 150 -2.09 -12.16 0.02
N SER A 151 -0.91 -12.67 0.31
CA SER A 151 -0.76 -14.06 0.74
C SER A 151 -1.28 -14.17 2.17
N GLY A 152 -2.21 -15.07 2.39
CA GLY A 152 -2.93 -15.48 3.61
C GLY A 152 -2.67 -14.90 5.00
N THR A 153 -1.52 -14.30 5.27
CA THR A 153 -1.15 -13.79 6.59
C THR A 153 -1.94 -12.53 6.98
N GLU A 154 -2.31 -11.68 6.03
CA GLU A 154 -3.13 -10.49 6.32
C GLU A 154 -4.63 -10.78 6.40
N ALA A 155 -5.10 -11.89 5.85
CA ALA A 155 -6.47 -12.36 6.08
C ALA A 155 -6.72 -12.62 7.57
N ILE A 156 -5.70 -13.07 8.30
CA ILE A 156 -5.74 -13.27 9.76
C ILE A 156 -5.80 -11.94 10.51
N ILE A 157 -5.07 -10.92 10.05
CA ILE A 157 -5.03 -9.60 10.70
C ILE A 157 -6.28 -8.77 10.38
N SER A 158 -6.90 -8.96 9.22
CA SER A 158 -8.12 -8.24 8.82
C SER A 158 -9.40 -8.77 9.48
N GLY A 159 -9.32 -9.84 10.29
CA GLY A 159 -10.48 -10.41 10.99
C GLY A 159 -11.43 -11.19 10.07
N ALA A 160 -11.05 -11.48 8.85
CA ALA A 160 -11.71 -12.47 8.02
C ALA A 160 -11.31 -13.85 8.59
N GLY A 161 -12.01 -14.26 9.65
CA GLY A 161 -11.79 -15.55 10.28
C GLY A 161 -11.96 -16.66 9.24
N VAL A 162 -10.88 -17.39 9.02
CA VAL A 162 -10.98 -18.74 8.47
C VAL A 162 -11.44 -19.59 9.65
N SER A 163 -12.75 -19.87 9.69
CA SER A 163 -13.34 -20.85 10.60
C SER A 163 -12.96 -22.26 10.14
#